data_bca790f54570222d1211487d641463de
#
_entry.id   bca790f54570222d1211487d641463de
#
_cell.length_a   1.000
_cell.length_b   1.000
_cell.length_c   1.000
_cell.angle_alpha   90.00
_cell.angle_beta   90.00
_cell.angle_gamma   90.00
#
_symmetry.space_group_name_H-M   'P 1'
#
loop_
_entity.id
_entity.type
_entity.pdbx_description
1 polymer ?
#
loop_
_entity_poly.entity_id
_entity_poly.type
_entity_poly.pdbx_seq_one_letter_code
_entity_poly.pdbx_strand_id
1 'polypeptide(L)'
;MPRLAVMLAFAALALVLSGCASTTLDGSWTRPEFAGKRIDAPVLVVGVARDDTVRRVYEDDMTAKLRARGIKAMPSYSVVQTGLGKDADERLVVAARELGARYLLSTAVIGQDREIVVTQDPMWYGGGFGYRGWYGHYWGMAYPVRTDVRAYNVYIAQTSLTDLSADRIEWAARTRTTDPANIEKEVKAFVDVIVDAMGRSGLIAPAP
;
A
#
# COMPACT_ATOMS: atom_id res chain seq x y z
N MET A 1 -13.07 16.49 -39.03
CA MET A 1 -11.99 16.91 -38.09
C MET A 1 -12.44 17.21 -36.65
N PRO A 2 -13.64 17.73 -36.32
CA PRO A 2 -14.04 17.98 -34.91
C PRO A 2 -14.21 16.73 -34.06
N ARG A 3 -14.61 15.59 -34.66
CA ARG A 3 -14.80 14.33 -33.91
C ARG A 3 -13.50 13.71 -33.36
N LEU A 4 -12.38 13.92 -34.06
CA LEU A 4 -11.06 13.43 -33.63
C LEU A 4 -10.54 14.24 -32.44
N ALA A 5 -10.77 15.54 -32.42
CA ALA A 5 -10.40 16.45 -31.33
C ALA A 5 -11.19 16.13 -30.04
N VAL A 6 -12.46 15.78 -30.15
CA VAL A 6 -13.32 15.39 -29.02
C VAL A 6 -12.87 14.04 -28.45
N MET A 7 -12.52 13.06 -29.30
CA MET A 7 -11.98 11.78 -28.83
C MET A 7 -10.63 11.92 -28.12
N LEU A 8 -9.74 12.78 -28.63
CA LEU A 8 -8.46 13.07 -27.97
C LEU A 8 -8.64 13.81 -26.64
N ALA A 9 -9.60 14.72 -26.54
CA ALA A 9 -9.93 15.40 -25.28
C ALA A 9 -10.52 14.43 -24.23
N PHE A 10 -11.36 13.46 -24.62
CA PHE A 10 -11.88 12.43 -23.74
C PHE A 10 -10.78 11.45 -23.30
N ALA A 11 -9.86 11.07 -24.19
CA ALA A 11 -8.73 10.22 -23.86
C ALA A 11 -7.75 10.92 -22.89
N ALA A 12 -7.52 12.22 -23.06
CA ALA A 12 -6.68 13.03 -22.15
C ALA A 12 -7.34 13.20 -20.78
N LEU A 13 -8.66 13.37 -20.71
CA LEU A 13 -9.40 13.48 -19.45
C LEU A 13 -9.43 12.17 -18.66
N ALA A 14 -9.44 11.02 -19.34
CA ALA A 14 -9.41 9.70 -18.69
C ALA A 14 -8.05 9.40 -18.00
N LEU A 15 -6.97 10.01 -18.47
CA LEU A 15 -5.63 9.87 -17.88
C LEU A 15 -5.43 10.65 -16.56
N VAL A 16 -6.29 11.62 -16.26
CA VAL A 16 -6.17 12.45 -15.04
C VAL A 16 -6.91 11.84 -13.84
N LEU A 17 -7.70 10.79 -14.04
CA LEU A 17 -8.46 10.08 -13.00
C LEU A 17 -7.69 8.91 -12.34
N SER A 18 -6.37 8.80 -12.56
CA SER A 18 -5.53 7.93 -11.73
C SER A 18 -5.48 8.52 -10.31
N GLY A 19 -6.45 8.10 -9.48
CA GLY A 19 -6.52 8.50 -8.08
C GLY A 19 -5.18 8.21 -7.41
N CYS A 20 -4.60 9.21 -6.76
CA CYS A 20 -3.39 9.06 -5.96
C CYS A 20 -3.56 7.84 -5.06
N ALA A 21 -2.71 6.81 -5.27
CA ALA A 21 -2.66 5.69 -4.35
C ALA A 21 -2.22 6.25 -3.00
N SER A 22 -3.04 6.07 -1.98
CA SER A 22 -2.71 6.47 -0.61
C SER A 22 -1.59 5.59 -0.04
N THR A 23 -1.32 4.44 -0.68
CA THR A 23 -0.31 3.46 -0.27
C THR A 23 0.94 3.57 -1.12
N THR A 24 2.10 3.66 -0.47
CA THR A 24 3.43 3.67 -1.07
C THR A 24 4.32 2.58 -0.49
N LEU A 25 5.26 2.08 -1.28
CA LEU A 25 6.30 1.16 -0.82
C LEU A 25 7.45 1.96 -0.20
N ASP A 26 7.74 1.74 1.09
CA ASP A 26 8.92 2.33 1.75
C ASP A 26 10.21 1.59 1.38
N GLY A 27 10.12 0.26 1.25
CA GLY A 27 11.24 -0.58 0.87
C GLY A 27 10.88 -2.05 0.87
N SER A 28 11.75 -2.85 0.24
CA SER A 28 11.67 -4.31 0.28
C SER A 28 13.06 -4.91 0.42
N TRP A 29 13.11 -6.09 1.01
CA TRP A 29 14.32 -6.87 1.21
C TRP A 29 14.07 -8.31 0.75
N THR A 30 15.04 -8.88 0.08
CA THR A 30 15.06 -10.29 -0.30
C THR A 30 16.29 -10.94 0.31
N ARG A 31 16.14 -12.11 0.91
CA ARG A 31 17.26 -12.90 1.41
C ARG A 31 18.24 -13.16 0.27
N PRO A 32 19.55 -12.95 0.43
CA PRO A 32 20.52 -13.14 -0.65
C PRO A 32 20.44 -14.52 -1.31
N GLU A 33 20.24 -15.59 -0.52
CA GLU A 33 20.14 -16.96 -1.01
C GLU A 33 18.81 -17.26 -1.73
N PHE A 34 17.83 -16.38 -1.57
CA PHE A 34 16.53 -16.45 -2.25
C PHE A 34 16.44 -15.50 -3.46
N ALA A 35 17.41 -14.61 -3.62
CA ALA A 35 17.46 -13.69 -4.75
C ALA A 35 17.48 -14.45 -6.09
N GLY A 36 16.62 -14.03 -7.02
CA GLY A 36 16.43 -14.67 -8.32
C GLY A 36 15.60 -15.96 -8.31
N LYS A 37 15.14 -16.42 -7.14
CA LYS A 37 14.22 -17.57 -7.04
C LYS A 37 12.78 -17.07 -7.08
N ARG A 38 11.92 -17.88 -7.71
CA ARG A 38 10.46 -17.66 -7.73
C ARG A 38 9.79 -18.51 -6.66
N ILE A 39 8.61 -18.07 -6.24
CA ILE A 39 7.72 -18.89 -5.44
C ILE A 39 7.28 -20.09 -6.27
N ASP A 40 7.68 -21.27 -5.87
CA ASP A 40 7.53 -22.57 -6.57
C ASP A 40 6.55 -23.52 -5.88
N ALA A 41 5.97 -23.10 -4.77
CA ALA A 41 5.08 -23.91 -3.93
C ALA A 41 3.86 -23.11 -3.46
N PRO A 42 2.81 -23.79 -2.94
CA PRO A 42 1.61 -23.10 -2.45
C PRO A 42 1.90 -22.13 -1.32
N VAL A 43 1.15 -21.02 -1.31
CA VAL A 43 1.24 -19.91 -0.35
C VAL A 43 -0.04 -19.82 0.46
N LEU A 44 0.06 -19.78 1.79
CA LEU A 44 -1.04 -19.39 2.67
C LEU A 44 -0.95 -17.88 2.92
N VAL A 45 -2.01 -17.14 2.60
CA VAL A 45 -2.10 -15.69 2.79
C VAL A 45 -2.76 -15.40 4.12
N VAL A 46 -2.13 -14.56 4.95
CA VAL A 46 -2.58 -14.22 6.30
C VAL A 46 -2.62 -12.71 6.47
N GLY A 47 -3.80 -12.18 6.77
CA GLY A 47 -4.00 -10.80 7.20
C GLY A 47 -4.09 -10.71 8.73
N VAL A 48 -3.13 -10.06 9.39
CA VAL A 48 -3.18 -9.81 10.83
C VAL A 48 -3.92 -8.49 11.05
N ALA A 49 -5.25 -8.58 11.13
CA ALA A 49 -6.12 -7.44 11.36
C ALA A 49 -7.06 -7.72 12.55
N ARG A 50 -7.44 -6.66 13.29
CA ARG A 50 -8.41 -6.75 14.38
C ARG A 50 -9.83 -6.97 13.87
N ASP A 51 -10.13 -6.39 12.70
CA ASP A 51 -11.42 -6.52 12.02
C ASP A 51 -11.38 -7.71 11.06
N ASP A 52 -12.27 -8.67 11.25
CA ASP A 52 -12.34 -9.90 10.44
C ASP A 52 -12.76 -9.59 8.99
N THR A 53 -13.56 -8.55 8.77
CA THR A 53 -13.95 -8.12 7.41
C THR A 53 -12.74 -7.60 6.64
N VAL A 54 -11.95 -6.71 7.26
CA VAL A 54 -10.69 -6.19 6.67
C VAL A 54 -9.74 -7.33 6.34
N ARG A 55 -9.60 -8.29 7.26
CA ARG A 55 -8.78 -9.49 7.07
C ARG A 55 -9.22 -10.27 5.83
N ARG A 56 -10.52 -10.59 5.74
CA ARG A 56 -11.07 -11.37 4.61
C ARG A 56 -10.92 -10.64 3.28
N VAL A 57 -11.25 -9.36 3.22
CA VAL A 57 -11.08 -8.55 1.99
C VAL A 57 -9.63 -8.56 1.53
N TYR A 58 -8.69 -8.38 2.46
CA TYR A 58 -7.26 -8.44 2.15
C TYR A 58 -6.83 -9.84 1.65
N GLU A 59 -7.20 -10.90 2.38
CA GLU A 59 -6.79 -12.27 2.03
C GLU A 59 -7.38 -12.69 0.68
N ASP A 60 -8.62 -12.30 0.37
CA ASP A 60 -9.27 -12.58 -0.92
C ASP A 60 -8.58 -11.85 -2.08
N ASP A 61 -8.36 -10.54 -1.96
CA ASP A 61 -7.72 -9.75 -3.00
C ASP A 61 -6.28 -10.21 -3.27
N MET A 62 -5.49 -10.42 -2.20
CA MET A 62 -4.13 -10.91 -2.31
C MET A 62 -4.09 -12.30 -2.95
N THR A 63 -4.95 -13.21 -2.52
CA THR A 63 -5.06 -14.55 -3.08
C THR A 63 -5.42 -14.51 -4.56
N ALA A 64 -6.40 -13.69 -4.95
CA ALA A 64 -6.80 -13.53 -6.34
C ALA A 64 -5.66 -13.00 -7.22
N LYS A 65 -4.94 -11.98 -6.75
CA LYS A 65 -3.79 -11.40 -7.47
C LYS A 65 -2.63 -12.39 -7.62
N LEU A 66 -2.31 -13.14 -6.58
CA LEU A 66 -1.27 -14.18 -6.65
C LEU A 66 -1.66 -15.31 -7.62
N ARG A 67 -2.93 -15.75 -7.59
CA ARG A 67 -3.44 -16.75 -8.52
C ARG A 67 -3.37 -16.28 -9.98
N ALA A 68 -3.69 -15.02 -10.23
CA ALA A 68 -3.56 -14.41 -11.56
C ALA A 68 -2.11 -14.39 -12.07
N ARG A 69 -1.12 -14.50 -11.15
CA ARG A 69 0.32 -14.62 -11.47
C ARG A 69 0.81 -16.07 -11.46
N GLY A 70 -0.09 -17.05 -11.44
CA GLY A 70 0.22 -18.48 -11.49
C GLY A 70 0.65 -19.11 -10.16
N ILE A 71 0.54 -18.39 -9.04
CA ILE A 71 0.86 -18.90 -7.70
C ILE A 71 -0.36 -19.61 -7.11
N LYS A 72 -0.18 -20.81 -6.59
CA LYS A 72 -1.22 -21.47 -5.79
C LYS A 72 -1.32 -20.77 -4.43
N ALA A 73 -2.28 -19.89 -4.27
CA ALA A 73 -2.49 -19.14 -3.04
C ALA A 73 -3.84 -19.51 -2.40
N MET A 74 -3.90 -19.46 -1.07
CA MET A 74 -5.08 -19.78 -0.28
C MET A 74 -5.25 -18.77 0.86
N PRO A 75 -6.48 -18.29 1.16
CA PRO A 75 -6.71 -17.40 2.28
C PRO A 75 -6.73 -18.19 3.59
N SER A 76 -6.13 -17.63 4.62
CA SER A 76 -6.01 -18.30 5.93
C SER A 76 -7.35 -18.48 6.64
N TYR A 77 -8.32 -17.61 6.42
CA TYR A 77 -9.64 -17.71 7.03
C TYR A 77 -10.41 -18.96 6.58
N SER A 78 -10.02 -19.60 5.46
CA SER A 78 -10.63 -20.86 5.01
C SER A 78 -10.35 -22.04 5.98
N VAL A 79 -9.31 -21.95 6.79
CA VAL A 79 -8.86 -22.99 7.74
C VAL A 79 -8.81 -22.50 9.18
N VAL A 80 -8.52 -21.22 9.42
CA VAL A 80 -8.51 -20.59 10.74
C VAL A 80 -9.61 -19.54 10.78
N GLN A 81 -10.82 -19.97 11.16
CA GLN A 81 -12.03 -19.14 11.07
C GLN A 81 -12.13 -18.03 12.11
N THR A 82 -11.50 -18.16 13.26
CA THR A 82 -11.61 -17.20 14.37
C THR A 82 -10.27 -16.57 14.70
N GLY A 83 -10.34 -15.28 14.99
CA GLY A 83 -9.31 -14.33 15.40
C GLY A 83 -7.89 -14.85 15.68
N LEU A 84 -6.92 -14.13 15.22
CA LEU A 84 -5.50 -14.40 15.45
C LEU A 84 -5.14 -14.05 16.91
N GLY A 85 -5.50 -14.94 17.85
CA GLY A 85 -5.09 -14.87 19.27
C GLY A 85 -3.68 -15.42 19.49
N LYS A 86 -3.24 -15.53 20.76
CA LYS A 86 -1.88 -15.93 21.14
C LYS A 86 -1.40 -17.27 20.54
N ASP A 87 -2.33 -18.19 20.25
CA ASP A 87 -2.01 -19.51 19.68
C ASP A 87 -2.25 -19.56 18.15
N ALA A 88 -2.42 -18.41 17.53
CA ALA A 88 -2.73 -18.33 16.10
C ALA A 88 -1.55 -18.81 15.24
N ASP A 89 -0.34 -18.50 15.65
CA ASP A 89 0.87 -18.83 14.89
C ASP A 89 1.02 -20.34 14.73
N GLU A 90 0.88 -21.10 15.81
CA GLU A 90 0.93 -22.57 15.76
C GLU A 90 -0.18 -23.15 14.88
N ARG A 91 -1.41 -22.66 15.05
CA ARG A 91 -2.57 -23.13 14.24
C ARG A 91 -2.39 -22.82 12.76
N LEU A 92 -1.85 -21.64 12.43
CA LEU A 92 -1.56 -21.25 11.05
C LEU A 92 -0.47 -22.14 10.42
N VAL A 93 0.60 -22.43 11.16
CA VAL A 93 1.67 -23.31 10.68
C VAL A 93 1.15 -24.75 10.47
N VAL A 94 0.35 -25.27 11.40
CA VAL A 94 -0.28 -26.60 11.26
C VAL A 94 -1.22 -26.62 10.06
N ALA A 95 -2.13 -25.65 9.95
CA ALA A 95 -3.07 -25.56 8.84
C ALA A 95 -2.35 -25.38 7.48
N ALA A 96 -1.28 -24.59 7.43
CA ALA A 96 -0.46 -24.43 6.23
C ALA A 96 0.13 -25.77 5.78
N ARG A 97 0.68 -26.56 6.71
CA ARG A 97 1.24 -27.89 6.42
C ARG A 97 0.17 -28.86 5.93
N GLU A 98 -1.00 -28.89 6.55
CA GLU A 98 -2.13 -29.74 6.12
C GLU A 98 -2.60 -29.41 4.70
N LEU A 99 -2.56 -28.13 4.31
CA LEU A 99 -2.87 -27.66 2.97
C LEU A 99 -1.71 -27.84 1.96
N GLY A 100 -0.56 -28.33 2.40
CA GLY A 100 0.64 -28.43 1.57
C GLY A 100 1.24 -27.08 1.18
N ALA A 101 0.94 -26.03 1.96
CA ALA A 101 1.55 -24.72 1.76
C ALA A 101 2.98 -24.74 2.34
N ARG A 102 3.95 -24.37 1.50
CA ARG A 102 5.33 -24.19 1.92
C ARG A 102 5.59 -22.76 2.40
N TYR A 103 4.90 -21.80 1.79
CA TYR A 103 5.11 -20.39 2.12
C TYR A 103 3.93 -19.81 2.87
N LEU A 104 4.25 -18.93 3.81
CA LEU A 104 3.30 -18.07 4.51
C LEU A 104 3.56 -16.62 4.08
N LEU A 105 2.57 -15.97 3.47
CA LEU A 105 2.60 -14.54 3.20
C LEU A 105 1.75 -13.83 4.26
N SER A 106 2.41 -13.23 5.24
CA SER A 106 1.74 -12.54 6.35
C SER A 106 1.85 -11.03 6.21
N THR A 107 0.76 -10.31 6.49
CA THR A 107 0.73 -8.85 6.55
C THR A 107 0.16 -8.38 7.87
N ALA A 108 0.85 -7.45 8.51
CA ALA A 108 0.42 -6.81 9.75
C ALA A 108 0.66 -5.30 9.71
N VAL A 109 -0.24 -4.52 10.31
CA VAL A 109 0.03 -3.11 10.64
C VAL A 109 0.94 -3.10 11.87
N ILE A 110 2.14 -2.56 11.69
CA ILE A 110 3.19 -2.53 12.73
C ILE A 110 3.35 -1.17 13.39
N GLY A 111 2.74 -0.13 12.85
CA GLY A 111 2.81 1.22 13.39
C GLY A 111 1.70 2.12 12.84
N GLN A 112 1.43 3.16 13.61
CA GLN A 112 0.57 4.27 13.21
C GLN A 112 1.26 5.57 13.64
N ASP A 113 1.57 6.41 12.66
CA ASP A 113 2.15 7.73 12.86
C ASP A 113 1.10 8.81 12.56
N ARG A 114 1.32 10.00 13.09
CA ARG A 114 0.52 11.17 12.78
C ARG A 114 1.43 12.21 12.14
N GLU A 115 1.24 12.44 10.85
CA GLU A 115 1.97 13.49 10.14
C GLU A 115 1.17 14.79 10.16
N ILE A 116 1.85 15.88 10.50
CA ILE A 116 1.29 17.22 10.48
C ILE A 116 1.92 17.97 9.32
N VAL A 117 1.13 18.25 8.30
CA VAL A 117 1.57 19.07 7.16
C VAL A 117 1.09 20.50 7.39
N VAL A 118 2.05 21.42 7.51
CA VAL A 118 1.81 22.84 7.61
C VAL A 118 2.02 23.45 6.23
N THR A 119 0.93 23.78 5.53
CA THR A 119 1.02 24.47 4.25
C THR A 119 0.90 25.97 4.51
N GLN A 120 1.94 26.72 4.17
CA GLN A 120 1.93 28.16 4.17
C GLN A 120 1.73 28.62 2.72
N ASP A 121 0.53 29.08 2.40
CA ASP A 121 0.29 29.73 1.13
C ASP A 121 0.73 31.20 1.22
N PRO A 122 1.76 31.63 0.51
CA PRO A 122 2.09 33.06 0.40
C PRO A 122 0.98 33.72 -0.40
N MET A 123 0.11 34.49 0.25
CA MET A 123 -0.84 35.34 -0.46
C MET A 123 -0.06 36.41 -1.21
N TRP A 124 0.08 36.23 -2.52
CA TRP A 124 0.52 37.28 -3.43
C TRP A 124 -0.61 38.30 -3.60
N TYR A 125 -0.58 39.38 -2.83
CA TYR A 125 -1.33 40.57 -3.14
C TYR A 125 -0.59 41.33 -4.25
N GLY A 126 -1.18 41.42 -5.45
CA GLY A 126 -0.69 42.18 -6.55
C GLY A 126 -0.60 43.68 -6.19
N GLY A 127 0.50 44.07 -5.61
CA GLY A 127 0.86 45.47 -5.43
C GLY A 127 1.37 46.04 -6.74
N GLY A 128 0.73 47.10 -7.26
CA GLY A 128 1.11 47.77 -8.49
C GLY A 128 2.59 48.19 -8.51
N PHE A 129 3.20 48.08 -9.69
CA PHE A 129 4.58 48.49 -9.92
C PHE A 129 4.72 50.02 -9.73
N GLY A 130 5.37 50.47 -8.65
CA GLY A 130 5.66 51.85 -8.36
C GLY A 130 6.21 52.05 -6.95
N TYR A 131 6.86 53.21 -6.67
CA TYR A 131 7.47 53.56 -5.40
C TYR A 131 6.51 53.40 -4.18
N ARG A 132 5.24 53.73 -4.39
CA ARG A 132 4.19 53.54 -3.34
C ARG A 132 3.86 52.10 -3.07
N GLY A 133 3.92 51.23 -4.11
CA GLY A 133 3.73 49.78 -3.95
C GLY A 133 4.90 49.14 -3.20
N TRP A 134 6.13 49.59 -3.43
CA TRP A 134 7.32 49.14 -2.72
C TRP A 134 7.30 49.51 -1.23
N TYR A 135 6.88 50.71 -0.89
CA TYR A 135 6.78 51.19 0.51
C TYR A 135 5.65 50.47 1.28
N GLY A 136 4.52 50.21 0.63
CA GLY A 136 3.44 49.41 1.18
C GLY A 136 3.82 47.95 1.44
N HIS A 137 4.69 47.38 0.58
CA HIS A 137 5.20 46.03 0.74
C HIS A 137 6.13 45.87 1.96
N TYR A 138 6.95 46.86 2.25
CA TYR A 138 7.87 46.87 3.39
C TYR A 138 7.13 46.93 4.75
N TRP A 139 6.03 47.68 4.86
CA TRP A 139 5.21 47.76 6.06
C TRP A 139 4.01 46.82 6.11
N GLY A 140 3.70 46.16 5.00
CA GLY A 140 2.57 45.25 4.87
C GLY A 140 2.88 43.79 5.27
N MET A 141 4.07 43.49 5.82
CA MET A 141 4.47 42.13 6.21
C MET A 141 3.80 41.60 7.49
N ALA A 142 2.73 42.23 7.98
CA ALA A 142 1.96 41.77 9.12
C ALA A 142 0.57 41.21 8.73
N TYR A 143 0.43 40.64 7.52
CA TYR A 143 -0.83 39.93 7.21
C TYR A 143 -0.79 38.50 7.69
N PRO A 144 -1.89 37.99 8.27
CA PRO A 144 -1.93 36.63 8.76
C PRO A 144 -1.74 35.67 7.57
N VAL A 145 -0.62 34.99 7.56
CA VAL A 145 -0.40 33.83 6.70
C VAL A 145 -1.47 32.83 7.07
N ARG A 146 -2.33 32.46 6.12
CA ARG A 146 -3.27 31.38 6.33
C ARG A 146 -2.45 30.10 6.46
N THR A 147 -2.28 29.65 7.68
CA THR A 147 -1.63 28.39 7.98
C THR A 147 -2.70 27.31 7.96
N ASP A 148 -2.72 26.51 6.93
CA ASP A 148 -3.58 25.32 6.88
C ASP A 148 -2.79 24.17 7.50
N VAL A 149 -3.23 23.74 8.70
CA VAL A 149 -2.61 22.63 9.43
C VAL A 149 -3.47 21.40 9.20
N ARG A 150 -2.97 20.44 8.42
CA ARG A 150 -3.63 19.16 8.20
C ARG A 150 -2.87 18.07 8.92
N ALA A 151 -3.58 17.29 9.72
CA ALA A 151 -3.05 16.10 10.36
C ALA A 151 -3.54 14.87 9.60
N TYR A 152 -2.62 14.03 9.15
CA TYR A 152 -2.90 12.76 8.47
C TYR A 152 -2.49 11.59 9.35
N ASN A 153 -3.33 10.55 9.37
CA ASN A 153 -2.93 9.29 9.98
C ASN A 153 -2.16 8.47 8.93
N VAL A 154 -0.97 8.02 9.30
CA VAL A 154 -0.12 7.20 8.45
C VAL A 154 -0.01 5.81 9.07
N TYR A 155 -0.47 4.80 8.35
CA TYR A 155 -0.38 3.40 8.79
C TYR A 155 0.81 2.74 8.11
N ILE A 156 1.65 2.12 8.93
CA ILE A 156 2.82 1.39 8.48
C ILE A 156 2.51 -0.10 8.56
N ALA A 157 2.56 -0.77 7.41
CA ALA A 157 2.37 -2.22 7.36
C ALA A 157 3.63 -2.93 6.89
N GLN A 158 3.84 -4.13 7.41
CA GLN A 158 4.87 -5.06 6.96
C GLN A 158 4.24 -6.30 6.38
N THR A 159 4.70 -6.69 5.20
CA THR A 159 4.38 -7.97 4.56
C THR A 159 5.64 -8.82 4.51
N SER A 160 5.55 -10.09 4.92
CA SER A 160 6.67 -11.02 4.95
C SER A 160 6.30 -12.34 4.29
N LEU A 161 7.19 -12.87 3.44
CA LEU A 161 7.12 -14.21 2.89
C LEU A 161 8.05 -15.11 3.69
N THR A 162 7.49 -16.08 4.41
CA THR A 162 8.23 -17.04 5.24
C THR A 162 8.20 -18.41 4.60
N ASP A 163 9.35 -19.06 4.46
CA ASP A 163 9.45 -20.50 4.13
C ASP A 163 9.25 -21.31 5.42
N LEU A 164 8.12 -21.99 5.52
CA LEU A 164 7.74 -22.79 6.69
C LEU A 164 8.60 -24.06 6.86
N SER A 165 9.27 -24.52 5.80
CA SER A 165 10.16 -25.69 5.89
C SER A 165 11.52 -25.34 6.47
N ALA A 166 11.97 -24.11 6.27
CA ALA A 166 13.23 -23.59 6.74
C ALA A 166 13.08 -22.64 7.94
N ASP A 167 11.84 -22.35 8.35
CA ASP A 167 11.46 -21.42 9.42
C ASP A 167 12.19 -20.07 9.32
N ARG A 168 12.13 -19.44 8.14
CA ARG A 168 12.84 -18.21 7.88
C ARG A 168 12.12 -17.31 6.88
N ILE A 169 12.31 -16.00 7.05
CA ILE A 169 11.81 -14.99 6.11
C ILE A 169 12.71 -14.98 4.88
N GLU A 170 12.10 -15.15 3.71
CA GLU A 170 12.78 -15.09 2.41
C GLU A 170 12.65 -13.71 1.75
N TRP A 171 11.54 -13.01 2.04
CA TRP A 171 11.29 -11.66 1.54
C TRP A 171 10.43 -10.87 2.53
N ALA A 172 10.65 -9.56 2.57
CA ALA A 172 9.81 -8.65 3.34
C ALA A 172 9.68 -7.31 2.61
N ALA A 173 8.54 -6.66 2.81
CA ALA A 173 8.28 -5.30 2.34
C ALA A 173 7.60 -4.47 3.41
N ARG A 174 7.90 -3.18 3.41
CA ARG A 174 7.28 -2.18 4.27
C ARG A 174 6.54 -1.17 3.40
N THR A 175 5.31 -0.88 3.78
CA THR A 175 4.46 0.10 3.09
C THR A 175 3.94 1.14 4.05
N ARG A 176 3.57 2.28 3.50
CA ARG A 176 2.96 3.41 4.18
C ARG A 176 1.65 3.75 3.50
N THR A 177 0.55 3.82 4.25
CA THR A 177 -0.77 4.23 3.76
C THR A 177 -1.22 5.48 4.50
N THR A 178 -1.48 6.55 3.76
CA THR A 178 -1.88 7.84 4.32
C THR A 178 -3.40 7.99 4.29
N ASP A 179 -3.99 8.28 5.43
CA ASP A 179 -5.39 8.68 5.65
C ASP A 179 -6.42 7.78 4.92
N PRO A 180 -6.45 6.46 5.20
CA PRO A 180 -7.33 5.52 4.50
C PRO A 180 -8.81 5.87 4.76
N ALA A 181 -9.53 6.25 3.70
CA ALA A 181 -10.92 6.67 3.77
C ALA A 181 -11.93 5.55 3.47
N ASN A 182 -11.52 4.58 2.65
CA ASN A 182 -12.37 3.46 2.22
C ASN A 182 -11.57 2.16 2.25
N ILE A 183 -11.98 1.24 3.12
CA ILE A 183 -11.28 -0.03 3.39
C ILE A 183 -11.04 -0.82 2.10
N GLU A 184 -12.07 -1.05 1.31
CA GLU A 184 -11.98 -1.88 0.11
C GLU A 184 -11.02 -1.28 -0.93
N LYS A 185 -11.13 0.02 -1.19
CA LYS A 185 -10.25 0.75 -2.11
C LYS A 185 -8.80 0.72 -1.64
N GLU A 186 -8.58 0.96 -0.34
CA GLU A 186 -7.24 1.01 0.23
C GLU A 186 -6.58 -0.36 0.30
N VAL A 187 -7.33 -1.41 0.64
CA VAL A 187 -6.83 -2.79 0.61
C VAL A 187 -6.41 -3.17 -0.81
N LYS A 188 -7.22 -2.82 -1.81
CA LYS A 188 -6.88 -3.08 -3.21
C LYS A 188 -5.59 -2.36 -3.65
N ALA A 189 -5.46 -1.07 -3.33
CA ALA A 189 -4.26 -0.29 -3.61
C ALA A 189 -3.03 -0.87 -2.90
N PHE A 190 -3.18 -1.28 -1.64
CA PHE A 190 -2.14 -1.94 -0.86
C PHE A 190 -1.69 -3.25 -1.52
N VAL A 191 -2.65 -4.11 -1.88
CA VAL A 191 -2.37 -5.40 -2.53
C VAL A 191 -1.63 -5.20 -3.86
N ASP A 192 -2.04 -4.22 -4.67
CA ASP A 192 -1.36 -3.90 -5.93
C ASP A 192 0.10 -3.50 -5.69
N VAL A 193 0.38 -2.64 -4.70
CA VAL A 193 1.75 -2.23 -4.32
C VAL A 193 2.61 -3.43 -3.89
N ILE A 194 2.07 -4.34 -3.08
CA ILE A 194 2.80 -5.54 -2.63
C ILE A 194 3.07 -6.50 -3.78
N VAL A 195 2.06 -6.80 -4.60
CA VAL A 195 2.21 -7.70 -5.75
C VAL A 195 3.23 -7.16 -6.76
N ASP A 196 3.24 -5.85 -6.99
CA ASP A 196 4.23 -5.20 -7.84
C ASP A 196 5.63 -5.24 -7.22
N ALA A 197 5.76 -5.08 -5.90
CA ALA A 197 7.03 -5.22 -5.21
C ALA A 197 7.58 -6.66 -5.30
N MET A 198 6.72 -7.67 -5.14
CA MET A 198 7.08 -9.09 -5.34
C MET A 198 7.52 -9.36 -6.78
N GLY A 199 6.84 -8.77 -7.77
CA GLY A 199 7.21 -8.86 -9.19
C GLY A 199 8.59 -8.24 -9.46
N ARG A 200 8.85 -7.03 -8.95
CA ARG A 200 10.16 -6.37 -9.06
C ARG A 200 11.28 -7.14 -8.36
N SER A 201 10.98 -7.85 -7.29
CA SER A 201 11.93 -8.73 -6.60
C SER A 201 12.13 -10.09 -7.30
N GLY A 202 11.42 -10.35 -8.42
CA GLY A 202 11.52 -11.59 -9.18
C GLY A 202 10.83 -12.81 -8.57
N LEU A 203 10.06 -12.62 -7.48
CA LEU A 203 9.41 -13.71 -6.74
C LEU A 203 8.23 -14.32 -7.51
N ILE A 204 7.55 -13.50 -8.30
CA ILE A 204 6.39 -13.87 -9.12
C ILE A 204 6.57 -13.36 -10.54
N ALA A 205 5.77 -13.87 -11.48
CA ALA A 205 5.78 -13.37 -12.84
C ALA A 205 5.42 -11.87 -12.88
N PRO A 206 6.00 -11.07 -13.81
CA PRO A 206 5.58 -9.69 -14.01
C PRO A 206 4.10 -9.60 -14.39
N ALA A 207 3.52 -8.40 -14.30
CA ALA A 207 2.17 -8.16 -14.81
C ALA A 207 2.11 -8.50 -16.31
N PRO A 208 1.02 -9.10 -16.79
CA PRO A 208 0.80 -9.35 -18.20
C PRO A 208 0.69 -8.03 -18.96
#